data_17e0ca134f4cb8c3c7faa74f45ef8c27
#
_entry.id   17e0ca134f4cb8c3c7faa74f45ef8c27
#
_cell.length_a   1.000
_cell.length_b   1.000
_cell.length_c   1.000
_cell.angle_alpha   90.00
_cell.angle_beta   90.00
_cell.angle_gamma   90.00
#
_symmetry.space_group_name_H-M   'P 1'
#
loop_
_entity.id
_entity.type
_entity.pdbx_description
1 polymer ?
#
loop_
_entity_poly.entity_id
_entity_poly.type
_entity_poly.pdbx_seq_one_letter_code
_entity_poly.pdbx_strand_id
1 'polypeptide(L)'
;MRLMAENLSARRGQDLIFKDISFNLEVGESLVLTGRNGSGKSTLLRVVAGLLHPETGRVTWHSDAAESGMRAAEACHYLGHRNAMKAELSVFENLSFWKEFFGDFQGRKGVSVGEAADAVGLGGIAHLPFGYLSAGQQRRMAFAKLLVVHRPVWILDEPTAALDVNAEKVFSTLIKAHLAEGGIMLAATHQPLGLEHAKELRMTGFAGVMEDRW
;
A
#
# COMPACT_ATOMS: atom_id res chain seq x y z
N MET A 1 -13.08 12.70 4.41
CA MET A 1 -12.63 11.54 3.59
C MET A 1 -12.65 10.29 4.46
N ARG A 2 -13.14 9.15 3.96
CA ARG A 2 -13.11 7.86 4.66
C ARG A 2 -13.05 6.69 3.70
N LEU A 3 -12.40 5.61 4.12
CA LEU A 3 -12.34 4.33 3.42
C LEU A 3 -13.15 3.30 4.23
N MET A 4 -14.12 2.66 3.60
CA MET A 4 -14.98 1.66 4.23
C MET A 4 -14.85 0.33 3.50
N ALA A 5 -14.73 -0.74 4.27
CA ALA A 5 -14.86 -2.12 3.82
C ALA A 5 -16.05 -2.76 4.52
N GLU A 6 -16.96 -3.37 3.77
CA GLU A 6 -18.20 -3.93 4.30
C GLU A 6 -18.34 -5.40 3.88
N ASN A 7 -18.35 -6.30 4.85
CA ASN A 7 -18.61 -7.75 4.71
C ASN A 7 -17.76 -8.42 3.62
N LEU A 8 -16.48 -8.02 3.54
CA LEU A 8 -15.57 -8.57 2.55
C LEU A 8 -15.27 -10.04 2.80
N SER A 9 -15.41 -10.84 1.75
CA SER A 9 -14.97 -12.24 1.72
C SER A 9 -14.15 -12.49 0.47
N ALA A 10 -13.19 -13.39 0.53
CA ALA A 10 -12.39 -13.76 -0.63
C ALA A 10 -12.04 -15.25 -0.64
N ARG A 11 -12.00 -15.84 -1.85
CA ARG A 11 -11.57 -17.22 -2.11
C ARG A 11 -10.35 -17.25 -3.04
N ARG A 12 -9.68 -18.37 -2.98
CA ARG A 12 -8.63 -18.75 -3.94
C ARG A 12 -8.94 -20.17 -4.43
N GLY A 13 -9.52 -20.28 -5.60
CA GLY A 13 -10.13 -21.53 -6.04
C GLY A 13 -11.31 -21.89 -5.13
N GLN A 14 -11.29 -23.09 -4.53
CA GLN A 14 -12.31 -23.53 -3.57
C GLN A 14 -12.03 -23.08 -2.13
N ASP A 15 -10.80 -22.63 -1.83
CA ASP A 15 -10.40 -22.30 -0.47
C ASP A 15 -10.87 -20.91 -0.06
N LEU A 16 -11.62 -20.83 1.04
CA LEU A 16 -11.97 -19.57 1.67
C LEU A 16 -10.74 -18.98 2.36
N ILE A 17 -10.35 -17.75 1.99
CA ILE A 17 -9.19 -17.06 2.56
C ILE A 17 -9.58 -16.26 3.80
N PHE A 18 -10.65 -15.48 3.69
CA PHE A 18 -11.27 -14.76 4.79
C PHE A 18 -12.75 -14.52 4.51
N LYS A 19 -13.52 -14.23 5.55
CA LYS A 19 -14.96 -14.03 5.49
C LYS A 19 -15.40 -12.90 6.43
N ASP A 20 -16.41 -12.13 5.97
CA ASP A 20 -17.14 -11.12 6.74
C ASP A 20 -16.25 -10.05 7.40
N ILE A 21 -15.17 -9.63 6.70
CA ILE A 21 -14.29 -8.57 7.21
C ILE A 21 -14.90 -7.21 6.91
N SER A 22 -15.07 -6.41 7.97
CA SER A 22 -15.54 -5.04 7.88
C SER A 22 -14.65 -4.11 8.72
N PHE A 23 -14.35 -2.93 8.19
CA PHE A 23 -13.65 -1.87 8.90
C PHE A 23 -13.95 -0.50 8.29
N ASN A 24 -13.69 0.54 9.06
CA ASN A 24 -13.79 1.93 8.66
C ASN A 24 -12.54 2.69 9.08
N LEU A 25 -11.99 3.49 8.16
CA LEU A 25 -10.84 4.36 8.41
C LEU A 25 -11.18 5.79 7.98
N GLU A 26 -10.99 6.70 8.92
CA GLU A 26 -11.13 8.13 8.74
C GLU A 26 -9.77 8.78 8.39
N VAL A 27 -9.81 10.06 8.10
CA VAL A 27 -8.64 10.92 7.86
C VAL A 27 -7.61 10.76 8.99
N GLY A 28 -6.35 10.54 8.62
CA GLY A 28 -5.24 10.40 9.58
C GLY A 28 -5.16 9.04 10.26
N GLU A 29 -6.10 8.13 10.00
CA GLU A 29 -6.09 6.81 10.63
C GLU A 29 -5.25 5.78 9.87
N SER A 30 -4.74 4.82 10.61
CA SER A 30 -4.01 3.68 10.07
C SER A 30 -4.54 2.35 10.61
N LEU A 31 -4.49 1.31 9.77
CA LEU A 31 -4.85 -0.07 10.10
C LEU A 31 -3.68 -1.01 9.80
N VAL A 32 -3.24 -1.75 10.81
CA VAL A 32 -2.20 -2.77 10.65
C VAL A 32 -2.85 -4.15 10.68
N LEU A 33 -2.63 -4.90 9.62
CA LEU A 33 -3.06 -6.29 9.50
C LEU A 33 -1.98 -7.20 10.11
N THR A 34 -2.34 -7.93 11.14
CA THR A 34 -1.47 -8.92 11.80
C THR A 34 -1.95 -10.34 11.56
N GLY A 35 -1.14 -11.34 11.86
CA GLY A 35 -1.48 -12.75 11.70
C GLY A 35 -0.42 -13.56 10.97
N ARG A 36 -0.56 -14.90 11.00
CA ARG A 36 0.40 -15.86 10.41
C ARG A 36 0.57 -15.64 8.90
N ASN A 37 1.70 -16.11 8.35
CA ASN A 37 1.87 -16.19 6.90
C ASN A 37 0.78 -17.08 6.31
N GLY A 38 0.20 -16.66 5.18
CA GLY A 38 -0.94 -17.34 4.55
C GLY A 38 -2.31 -17.01 5.16
N SER A 39 -2.42 -16.16 6.19
CA SER A 39 -3.72 -15.80 6.80
C SER A 39 -4.60 -14.89 5.94
N GLY A 40 -4.16 -14.49 4.75
CA GLY A 40 -4.96 -13.67 3.83
C GLY A 40 -4.66 -12.17 3.86
N LYS A 41 -3.67 -11.68 4.62
CA LYS A 41 -3.32 -10.24 4.71
C LYS A 41 -3.12 -9.59 3.34
N SER A 42 -2.21 -10.14 2.53
CA SER A 42 -1.95 -9.62 1.17
C SER A 42 -3.17 -9.72 0.25
N THR A 43 -4.02 -10.73 0.45
CA THR A 43 -5.27 -10.87 -0.30
C THR A 43 -6.24 -9.75 0.06
N LEU A 44 -6.41 -9.46 1.35
CA LEU A 44 -7.26 -8.36 1.81
C LEU A 44 -6.74 -7.01 1.29
N LEU A 45 -5.43 -6.75 1.38
CA LEU A 45 -4.85 -5.53 0.83
C LEU A 45 -5.11 -5.37 -0.67
N ARG A 46 -5.00 -6.45 -1.44
CA ARG A 46 -5.30 -6.43 -2.89
C ARG A 46 -6.79 -6.22 -3.18
N VAL A 47 -7.68 -6.75 -2.36
CA VAL A 47 -9.12 -6.48 -2.47
C VAL A 47 -9.39 -5.00 -2.23
N VAL A 48 -8.82 -4.42 -1.17
CA VAL A 48 -9.00 -2.99 -0.85
C VAL A 48 -8.41 -2.10 -1.95
N ALA A 49 -7.26 -2.48 -2.51
CA ALA A 49 -6.62 -1.78 -3.63
C ALA A 49 -7.36 -1.94 -4.97
N GLY A 50 -8.44 -2.74 -5.03
CA GLY A 50 -9.16 -3.03 -6.27
C GLY A 50 -8.41 -3.91 -7.27
N LEU A 51 -7.31 -4.55 -6.83
CA LEU A 51 -6.51 -5.48 -7.64
C LEU A 51 -7.08 -6.91 -7.65
N LEU A 52 -8.01 -7.19 -6.75
CA LEU A 52 -8.72 -8.45 -6.65
C LEU A 52 -10.18 -8.16 -6.31
N HIS A 53 -11.10 -8.81 -7.02
CA HIS A 53 -12.53 -8.72 -6.70
C HIS A 53 -12.84 -9.55 -5.45
N PRO A 54 -13.56 -9.00 -4.47
CA PRO A 54 -14.08 -9.80 -3.35
C PRO A 54 -15.16 -10.76 -3.86
N GLU A 55 -15.36 -11.89 -3.16
CA GLU A 55 -16.50 -12.79 -3.41
C GLU A 55 -17.80 -12.14 -2.93
N THR A 56 -17.75 -11.51 -1.78
CA THR A 56 -18.86 -10.73 -1.21
C THR A 56 -18.36 -9.43 -0.61
N GLY A 57 -19.26 -8.50 -0.39
CA GLY A 57 -18.95 -7.20 0.19
C GLY A 57 -18.45 -6.19 -0.82
N ARG A 58 -18.04 -5.05 -0.32
CA ARG A 58 -17.56 -3.93 -1.14
C ARG A 58 -16.57 -3.06 -0.39
N VAL A 59 -15.74 -2.34 -1.15
CA VAL A 59 -14.90 -1.26 -0.66
C VAL A 59 -15.38 0.06 -1.26
N THR A 60 -15.61 1.04 -0.41
CA THR A 60 -16.07 2.37 -0.81
C THR A 60 -15.14 3.45 -0.30
N TRP A 61 -14.94 4.46 -1.13
CA TRP A 61 -14.22 5.69 -0.80
C TRP A 61 -15.21 6.85 -0.79
N HIS A 62 -15.20 7.62 0.29
CA HIS A 62 -16.02 8.82 0.42
C HIS A 62 -15.13 10.03 0.67
N SER A 63 -15.32 11.06 -0.15
CA SER A 63 -14.67 12.36 0.00
C SER A 63 -15.67 13.44 -0.35
N ASP A 64 -15.65 14.54 0.40
CA ASP A 64 -16.52 15.69 0.12
C ASP A 64 -16.21 16.36 -1.24
N ALA A 65 -14.98 16.12 -1.74
CA ALA A 65 -14.50 16.59 -3.03
C ALA A 65 -14.63 15.55 -4.15
N ALA A 66 -15.06 14.31 -3.84
CA ALA A 66 -15.17 13.25 -4.83
C ALA A 66 -16.46 13.38 -5.64
N GLU A 67 -16.34 13.33 -6.96
CA GLU A 67 -17.49 13.11 -7.82
C GLU A 67 -18.17 11.78 -7.45
N SER A 68 -19.49 11.76 -7.47
CA SER A 68 -20.28 10.55 -7.25
C SER A 68 -19.83 9.44 -8.22
N GLY A 69 -19.26 8.36 -7.73
CA GLY A 69 -18.88 7.18 -8.53
C GLY A 69 -17.38 6.86 -8.60
N MET A 70 -16.51 7.60 -7.93
CA MET A 70 -15.08 7.27 -7.87
C MET A 70 -14.87 5.93 -7.15
N ARG A 71 -14.13 5.03 -7.78
CA ARG A 71 -13.78 3.74 -7.18
C ARG A 71 -12.69 3.92 -6.12
N ALA A 72 -12.78 3.19 -5.01
CA ALA A 72 -11.77 3.20 -3.95
C ALA A 72 -10.35 2.95 -4.49
N ALA A 73 -10.20 2.11 -5.51
CA ALA A 73 -8.93 1.81 -6.17
C ALA A 73 -8.24 3.06 -6.74
N GLU A 74 -8.98 4.05 -7.20
CA GLU A 74 -8.42 5.30 -7.77
C GLU A 74 -7.81 6.21 -6.70
N ALA A 75 -8.28 6.10 -5.46
CA ALA A 75 -7.77 6.81 -4.30
C ALA A 75 -6.54 6.14 -3.67
N CYS A 76 -6.14 4.95 -4.13
CA CYS A 76 -5.15 4.10 -3.48
C CYS A 76 -3.81 4.08 -4.21
N HIS A 77 -2.71 4.12 -3.43
CA HIS A 77 -1.45 3.51 -3.81
C HIS A 77 -1.35 2.10 -3.26
N TYR A 78 -0.86 1.16 -4.06
CA TYR A 78 -0.50 -0.18 -3.60
C TYR A 78 1.01 -0.41 -3.73
N LEU A 79 1.65 -0.73 -2.61
CA LEU A 79 3.04 -1.15 -2.52
C LEU A 79 3.09 -2.62 -2.08
N GLY A 80 3.27 -3.52 -3.04
CA GLY A 80 3.40 -4.96 -2.81
C GLY A 80 4.84 -5.41 -2.62
N HIS A 81 5.05 -6.73 -2.63
CA HIS A 81 6.39 -7.32 -2.57
C HIS A 81 7.24 -6.97 -3.80
N ARG A 82 6.63 -6.86 -4.98
CA ARG A 82 7.31 -6.42 -6.20
C ARG A 82 7.23 -4.90 -6.29
N ASN A 83 8.37 -4.27 -6.56
CA ASN A 83 8.46 -2.81 -6.61
C ASN A 83 7.78 -2.20 -7.86
N ALA A 84 7.44 -3.03 -8.86
CA ALA A 84 6.82 -2.61 -10.12
C ALA A 84 7.64 -1.56 -10.88
N MET A 85 8.94 -1.82 -11.01
CA MET A 85 9.91 -1.01 -11.73
C MET A 85 10.53 -1.81 -12.88
N LYS A 86 10.94 -1.11 -13.95
CA LYS A 86 11.69 -1.71 -15.07
C LYS A 86 13.17 -1.66 -14.77
N ALA A 87 13.84 -2.82 -14.84
CA ALA A 87 15.25 -2.97 -14.46
C ALA A 87 16.19 -2.10 -15.31
N GLU A 88 15.86 -1.93 -16.58
CA GLU A 88 16.66 -1.24 -17.58
C GLU A 88 16.56 0.29 -17.50
N LEU A 89 15.46 0.80 -16.95
CA LEU A 89 15.24 2.24 -16.79
C LEU A 89 15.93 2.74 -15.52
N SER A 90 16.42 3.96 -15.56
CA SER A 90 16.98 4.66 -14.40
C SER A 90 15.91 4.89 -13.32
N VAL A 91 16.36 5.26 -12.11
CA VAL A 91 15.48 5.70 -11.03
C VAL A 91 14.61 6.85 -11.51
N PHE A 92 15.21 7.85 -12.17
CA PHE A 92 14.49 9.02 -12.67
C PHE A 92 13.43 8.66 -13.69
N GLU A 93 13.75 7.84 -14.69
CA GLU A 93 12.83 7.43 -15.75
C GLU A 93 11.66 6.61 -15.22
N ASN A 94 11.91 5.66 -14.31
CA ASN A 94 10.85 4.89 -13.66
C ASN A 94 9.90 5.78 -12.85
N LEU A 95 10.43 6.73 -12.07
CA LEU A 95 9.59 7.64 -11.28
C LEU A 95 8.81 8.61 -12.18
N SER A 96 9.43 9.11 -13.25
CA SER A 96 8.75 9.94 -14.26
C SER A 96 7.60 9.17 -14.92
N PHE A 97 7.84 7.91 -15.32
CA PHE A 97 6.80 7.06 -15.88
C PHE A 97 5.61 6.92 -14.93
N TRP A 98 5.86 6.64 -13.63
CA TRP A 98 4.77 6.50 -12.66
C TRP A 98 4.03 7.80 -12.42
N LYS A 99 4.74 8.94 -12.41
CA LYS A 99 4.13 10.27 -12.26
C LYS A 99 3.17 10.58 -13.41
N GLU A 100 3.59 10.33 -14.64
CA GLU A 100 2.77 10.54 -15.84
C GLU A 100 1.61 9.55 -15.93
N PHE A 101 1.88 8.27 -15.65
CA PHE A 101 0.89 7.19 -15.74
C PHE A 101 -0.29 7.37 -14.79
N PHE A 102 -0.04 7.74 -13.54
CA PHE A 102 -1.10 7.94 -12.56
C PHE A 102 -1.75 9.32 -12.66
N GLY A 103 -1.04 10.34 -13.08
CA GLY A 103 -1.51 11.71 -13.11
C GLY A 103 -1.90 12.29 -11.74
N ASP A 104 -2.37 13.50 -11.73
CA ASP A 104 -2.83 14.20 -10.53
C ASP A 104 -4.14 13.58 -10.00
N PHE A 105 -4.31 13.59 -8.67
CA PHE A 105 -5.53 13.11 -8.02
C PHE A 105 -6.33 14.30 -7.48
N GLN A 106 -7.51 14.56 -8.04
CA GLN A 106 -8.40 15.64 -7.63
C GLN A 106 -7.69 17.01 -7.55
N GLY A 107 -6.83 17.31 -8.52
CA GLY A 107 -6.03 18.53 -8.56
C GLY A 107 -4.85 18.61 -7.58
N ARG A 108 -4.66 17.59 -6.73
CA ARG A 108 -3.49 17.48 -5.84
C ARG A 108 -2.33 16.79 -6.56
N LYS A 109 -1.17 17.42 -6.51
CA LYS A 109 0.07 16.94 -7.14
C LYS A 109 0.94 16.24 -6.12
N GLY A 110 1.66 15.22 -6.56
CA GLY A 110 2.81 14.71 -5.82
C GLY A 110 4.02 15.65 -5.97
N VAL A 111 5.09 15.36 -5.24
CA VAL A 111 6.34 16.11 -5.35
C VAL A 111 7.03 15.86 -6.71
N SER A 112 8.06 16.65 -7.03
CA SER A 112 8.88 16.40 -8.22
C SER A 112 9.63 15.06 -8.10
N VAL A 113 10.07 14.51 -9.23
CA VAL A 113 10.85 13.25 -9.26
C VAL A 113 12.17 13.41 -8.51
N GLY A 114 12.82 14.58 -8.61
CA GLY A 114 14.05 14.88 -7.88
C GLY A 114 13.82 14.88 -6.36
N GLU A 115 12.83 15.64 -5.89
CA GLU A 115 12.46 15.70 -4.47
C GLU A 115 12.09 14.32 -3.91
N ALA A 116 11.35 13.51 -4.67
CA ALA A 116 11.02 12.15 -4.26
C ALA A 116 12.25 11.24 -4.14
N ALA A 117 13.18 11.34 -5.09
CA ALA A 117 14.45 10.60 -5.04
C ALA A 117 15.32 11.03 -3.86
N ASP A 118 15.41 12.34 -3.59
CA ASP A 118 16.16 12.90 -2.47
C ASP A 118 15.56 12.47 -1.12
N ALA A 119 14.24 12.50 -1.00
CA ALA A 119 13.52 12.12 0.23
C ALA A 119 13.81 10.67 0.68
N VAL A 120 14.14 9.79 -0.27
CA VAL A 120 14.52 8.39 0.03
C VAL A 120 16.02 8.13 -0.09
N GLY A 121 16.84 9.18 -0.23
CA GLY A 121 18.31 9.09 -0.31
C GLY A 121 18.81 8.43 -1.60
N LEU A 122 18.15 8.65 -2.72
CA LEU A 122 18.54 8.14 -4.05
C LEU A 122 18.88 9.27 -5.05
N GLY A 123 18.81 10.54 -4.68
CA GLY A 123 19.02 11.67 -5.58
C GLY A 123 20.38 11.61 -6.29
N GLY A 124 21.46 11.34 -5.55
CA GLY A 124 22.82 11.25 -6.11
C GLY A 124 23.02 10.11 -7.12
N ILE A 125 22.13 9.11 -7.15
CA ILE A 125 22.20 7.94 -8.04
C ILE A 125 20.95 7.81 -8.92
N ALA A 126 20.16 8.87 -9.06
CA ALA A 126 18.91 8.84 -9.82
C ALA A 126 19.09 8.51 -11.32
N HIS A 127 20.31 8.67 -11.85
CA HIS A 127 20.69 8.32 -13.21
C HIS A 127 20.98 6.83 -13.41
N LEU A 128 21.18 6.04 -12.33
CA LEU A 128 21.50 4.61 -12.44
C LEU A 128 20.27 3.78 -12.80
N PRO A 129 20.40 2.73 -13.63
CA PRO A 129 19.36 1.75 -13.88
C PRO A 129 18.89 1.06 -12.59
N PHE A 130 17.57 0.84 -12.47
CA PHE A 130 16.96 0.19 -11.30
C PHE A 130 17.59 -1.18 -11.00
N GLY A 131 17.94 -1.94 -12.02
CA GLY A 131 18.55 -3.26 -11.89
C GLY A 131 19.93 -3.25 -11.22
N TYR A 132 20.61 -2.09 -11.15
CA TYR A 132 21.93 -1.94 -10.50
C TYR A 132 21.81 -1.59 -9.01
N LEU A 133 20.62 -1.27 -8.55
CA LEU A 133 20.36 -0.91 -7.16
C LEU A 133 20.40 -2.15 -6.26
N SER A 134 20.91 -2.00 -5.04
CA SER A 134 20.75 -3.00 -3.99
C SER A 134 19.28 -3.21 -3.64
N ALA A 135 18.92 -4.35 -3.03
CA ALA A 135 17.53 -4.63 -2.63
C ALA A 135 16.94 -3.53 -1.74
N GLY A 136 17.73 -2.98 -0.80
CA GLY A 136 17.30 -1.87 0.04
C GLY A 136 17.09 -0.57 -0.75
N GLN A 137 17.97 -0.26 -1.73
CA GLN A 137 17.78 0.89 -2.62
C GLN A 137 16.55 0.72 -3.51
N GLN A 138 16.34 -0.47 -4.05
CA GLN A 138 15.14 -0.80 -4.82
C GLN A 138 13.85 -0.61 -3.99
N ARG A 139 13.87 -1.01 -2.71
CA ARG A 139 12.74 -0.82 -1.80
C ARG A 139 12.52 0.65 -1.48
N ARG A 140 13.57 1.43 -1.24
CA ARG A 140 13.48 2.88 -1.05
C ARG A 140 12.90 3.59 -2.28
N MET A 141 13.26 3.17 -3.49
CA MET A 141 12.68 3.71 -4.70
C MET A 141 11.17 3.44 -4.81
N ALA A 142 10.70 2.28 -4.33
CA ALA A 142 9.27 1.98 -4.30
C ALA A 142 8.51 2.93 -3.36
N PHE A 143 9.15 3.50 -2.34
CA PHE A 143 8.56 4.57 -1.52
C PHE A 143 8.55 5.92 -2.25
N ALA A 144 9.61 6.24 -3.00
CA ALA A 144 9.62 7.45 -3.83
C ALA A 144 8.43 7.48 -4.81
N LYS A 145 8.01 6.30 -5.32
CA LYS A 145 6.81 6.19 -6.16
C LYS A 145 5.53 6.68 -5.44
N LEU A 146 5.41 6.49 -4.12
CA LEU A 146 4.26 6.98 -3.37
C LEU A 146 4.23 8.52 -3.29
N LEU A 147 5.39 9.15 -3.39
CA LEU A 147 5.55 10.60 -3.25
C LEU A 147 5.33 11.35 -4.57
N VAL A 148 5.76 10.80 -5.71
CA VAL A 148 5.66 11.47 -7.01
C VAL A 148 4.23 11.68 -7.48
N VAL A 149 3.27 10.94 -6.90
CA VAL A 149 1.84 11.06 -7.17
C VAL A 149 1.08 11.10 -5.86
N HIS A 150 0.23 12.10 -5.66
CA HIS A 150 -0.63 12.15 -4.48
C HIS A 150 -1.75 11.10 -4.59
N ARG A 151 -1.91 10.26 -3.58
CA ARG A 151 -3.08 9.42 -3.35
C ARG A 151 -3.39 9.41 -1.85
N PRO A 152 -4.64 9.63 -1.45
CA PRO A 152 -4.99 9.73 -0.03
C PRO A 152 -4.89 8.41 0.73
N VAL A 153 -4.88 7.27 0.06
CA VAL A 153 -4.80 5.95 0.71
C VAL A 153 -3.52 5.22 0.30
N TRP A 154 -2.71 4.87 1.28
CA TRP A 154 -1.53 4.01 1.09
C TRP A 154 -1.81 2.59 1.57
N ILE A 155 -1.67 1.62 0.70
CA ILE A 155 -1.83 0.19 0.97
C ILE A 155 -0.46 -0.47 0.81
N LEU A 156 0.08 -1.01 1.91
CA LEU A 156 1.47 -1.40 2.05
C LEU A 156 1.58 -2.88 2.46
N ASP A 157 2.17 -3.70 1.62
CA ASP A 157 2.36 -5.14 1.87
C ASP A 157 3.83 -5.42 2.19
N GLU A 158 4.13 -5.73 3.46
CA GLU A 158 5.48 -5.90 4.05
C GLU A 158 6.43 -4.75 3.65
N PRO A 159 6.09 -3.49 3.99
CA PRO A 159 6.81 -2.33 3.47
C PRO A 159 8.26 -2.26 3.93
N THR A 160 8.57 -2.73 5.14
CA THR A 160 9.90 -2.64 5.75
C THR A 160 10.81 -3.83 5.42
N ALA A 161 10.32 -4.83 4.67
CA ALA A 161 11.15 -5.95 4.24
C ALA A 161 12.38 -5.49 3.47
N ALA A 162 13.55 -5.99 3.84
CA ALA A 162 14.86 -5.67 3.26
C ALA A 162 15.37 -4.23 3.50
N LEU A 163 14.78 -3.47 4.41
CA LEU A 163 15.30 -2.16 4.83
C LEU A 163 16.33 -2.29 5.94
N ASP A 164 17.30 -1.40 5.93
CA ASP A 164 18.14 -1.12 7.09
C ASP A 164 17.42 -0.15 8.07
N VAL A 165 17.98 -0.02 9.28
CA VAL A 165 17.41 0.82 10.34
C VAL A 165 17.22 2.29 9.92
N ASN A 166 18.11 2.82 9.07
CA ASN A 166 18.00 4.20 8.61
C ASN A 166 16.88 4.36 7.60
N ALA A 167 16.75 3.43 6.66
CA ALA A 167 15.66 3.41 5.69
C ALA A 167 14.28 3.20 6.37
N GLU A 168 14.21 2.36 7.42
CA GLU A 168 12.99 2.22 8.23
C GLU A 168 12.57 3.53 8.90
N LYS A 169 13.53 4.30 9.45
CA LYS A 169 13.26 5.63 10.04
C LYS A 169 12.72 6.61 9.00
N VAL A 170 13.36 6.67 7.83
CA VAL A 170 12.89 7.52 6.71
C VAL A 170 11.47 7.15 6.34
N PHE A 171 11.19 5.85 6.17
CA PHE A 171 9.86 5.38 5.81
C PHE A 171 8.81 5.66 6.89
N SER A 172 9.14 5.44 8.16
CA SER A 172 8.26 5.81 9.29
C SER A 172 7.93 7.31 9.28
N THR A 173 8.91 8.17 8.98
CA THR A 173 8.71 9.62 8.84
C THR A 173 7.74 9.94 7.69
N LEU A 174 7.90 9.30 6.53
CA LEU A 174 7.02 9.50 5.38
C LEU A 174 5.57 9.06 5.67
N ILE A 175 5.39 7.94 6.37
CA ILE A 175 4.05 7.49 6.79
C ILE A 175 3.42 8.52 7.74
N LYS A 176 4.17 8.97 8.75
CA LYS A 176 3.67 9.96 9.72
C LYS A 176 3.26 11.26 9.05
N ALA A 177 4.07 11.75 8.11
CA ALA A 177 3.74 12.94 7.32
C ALA A 177 2.45 12.72 6.50
N HIS A 178 2.33 11.59 5.80
CA HIS A 178 1.14 11.24 5.04
C HIS A 178 -0.14 11.23 5.91
N LEU A 179 -0.08 10.61 7.09
CA LEU A 179 -1.22 10.58 8.04
C LEU A 179 -1.52 11.98 8.59
N ALA A 180 -0.51 12.77 8.95
CA ALA A 180 -0.67 14.13 9.44
C ALA A 180 -1.31 15.07 8.41
N GLU A 181 -1.07 14.84 7.12
CA GLU A 181 -1.69 15.55 5.99
C GLU A 181 -3.10 15.05 5.66
N GLY A 182 -3.64 14.15 6.47
CA GLY A 182 -4.98 13.60 6.30
C GLY A 182 -5.05 12.35 5.41
N GLY A 183 -3.93 11.72 5.13
CA GLY A 183 -3.89 10.42 4.46
C GLY A 183 -4.42 9.30 5.33
N ILE A 184 -4.70 8.16 4.71
CA ILE A 184 -5.13 6.89 5.35
C ILE A 184 -4.11 5.82 4.98
N MET A 185 -3.79 4.93 5.91
CA MET A 185 -2.85 3.84 5.64
C MET A 185 -3.42 2.48 6.06
N LEU A 186 -3.26 1.48 5.19
CA LEU A 186 -3.39 0.06 5.53
C LEU A 186 -2.05 -0.63 5.32
N ALA A 187 -1.58 -1.38 6.30
CA ALA A 187 -0.35 -2.15 6.15
C ALA A 187 -0.49 -3.59 6.64
N ALA A 188 0.10 -4.53 5.92
CA ALA A 188 0.39 -5.86 6.44
C ALA A 188 1.87 -5.92 6.79
N THR A 189 2.21 -6.16 8.04
CA THR A 189 3.60 -6.25 8.48
C THR A 189 3.74 -7.04 9.77
N HIS A 190 4.92 -7.62 9.95
CA HIS A 190 5.34 -8.26 11.20
C HIS A 190 6.22 -7.34 12.06
N GLN A 191 6.62 -6.18 11.52
CA GLN A 191 7.49 -5.22 12.19
C GLN A 191 6.73 -3.97 12.60
N PRO A 192 7.07 -3.35 13.75
CA PRO A 192 6.46 -2.09 14.17
C PRO A 192 6.76 -0.97 13.15
N LEU A 193 5.74 -0.23 12.74
CA LEU A 193 5.91 0.94 11.86
C LEU A 193 6.18 2.24 12.62
N GLY A 194 6.34 2.18 13.94
CA GLY A 194 6.55 3.36 14.79
C GLY A 194 5.33 4.29 14.87
N LEU A 195 4.12 3.72 14.73
CA LEU A 195 2.85 4.44 14.82
C LEU A 195 2.23 4.22 16.20
N GLU A 196 1.89 5.31 16.90
CA GLU A 196 1.38 5.26 18.29
C GLU A 196 -0.09 4.84 18.39
N HIS A 197 -0.89 5.08 17.34
CA HIS A 197 -2.36 4.92 17.38
C HIS A 197 -2.89 4.11 16.18
N ALA A 198 -2.12 3.14 15.68
CA ALA A 198 -2.60 2.27 14.62
C ALA A 198 -3.70 1.33 15.13
N LYS A 199 -4.84 1.27 14.43
CA LYS A 199 -5.82 0.20 14.62
C LYS A 199 -5.19 -1.14 14.22
N GLU A 200 -5.61 -2.22 14.84
CA GLU A 200 -5.12 -3.56 14.50
C GLU A 200 -6.28 -4.46 14.07
N LEU A 201 -6.09 -5.19 12.96
CA LEU A 201 -6.97 -6.26 12.52
C LEU A 201 -6.18 -7.56 12.44
N ARG A 202 -6.50 -8.49 13.33
CA ARG A 202 -5.85 -9.80 13.37
C ARG A 202 -6.50 -10.75 12.38
N MET A 203 -5.76 -11.16 11.35
CA MET A 203 -6.17 -12.15 10.36
C MET A 203 -5.86 -13.56 10.88
N THR A 204 -6.88 -14.35 11.15
CA THR A 204 -6.72 -15.75 11.65
C THR A 204 -6.52 -16.75 10.52
N GLY A 205 -6.97 -16.39 9.28
CA GLY A 205 -7.06 -17.33 8.17
C GLY A 205 -8.21 -18.32 8.36
N PHE A 206 -8.60 -19.00 7.30
CA PHE A 206 -9.42 -20.20 7.41
C PHE A 206 -8.46 -21.40 7.30
N ALA A 207 -8.34 -22.18 8.36
CA ALA A 207 -7.85 -23.54 8.25
C ALA A 207 -8.91 -24.29 7.42
N GLY A 208 -8.53 -24.80 6.24
CA GLY A 208 -9.43 -25.64 5.47
C GLY A 208 -9.98 -26.73 6.39
N VAL A 209 -11.28 -26.85 6.45
CA VAL A 209 -11.92 -28.03 7.03
C VAL A 209 -11.42 -29.17 6.15
N MET A 210 -10.55 -30.03 6.68
CA MET A 210 -10.35 -31.35 6.09
C MET A 210 -11.71 -32.02 6.19
N GLU A 211 -12.45 -32.05 5.09
CA GLU A 211 -13.55 -33.00 4.95
C GLU A 211 -12.87 -34.37 4.99
N ASP A 212 -13.10 -35.12 6.08
CA ASP A 212 -12.81 -36.53 6.17
C ASP A 212 -13.49 -37.19 4.97
N ARG A 213 -12.72 -37.54 3.95
CA ARG A 213 -13.21 -38.40 2.86
C ARG A 213 -13.22 -39.81 3.41
N TRP A 214 -14.44 -40.29 3.71
CA TRP A 214 -14.77 -41.69 3.86
C TRP A 214 -14.67 -42.42 2.53
#